data_8f5027be5a6b015b9313c431131742eb
#
_entry.id   8f5027be5a6b015b9313c431131742eb
#
_cell.length_a   1.000
_cell.length_b   1.000
_cell.length_c   1.000
_cell.angle_alpha   90.00
_cell.angle_beta   90.00
_cell.angle_gamma   90.00
#
_symmetry.space_group_name_H-M   'P 1'
#
loop_
_entity.id
_entity.type
_entity.pdbx_description
1 polymer ?
#
loop_
_entity_poly.entity_id
_entity_poly.type
_entity_poly.pdbx_seq_one_letter_code
_entity_poly.pdbx_strand_id
1 'polypeptide(L)'
;MTSKFKAALAASVTGVLALTACSSASGGSSSSDQLSLVGYSVLEAANVPVFDEFANTSDGEGVTFKPSYGASGDQSRAVEGGLDADVVHFSLEPDMQRLVDAGLVSKDWKDNDTNGIVTSSVVSFVVRDGNPKNIQGWDDLVKPGVEIITPNPASSGSAKWNMLAAWAHVTGAGGTDAEAEAYFTKLLQNTIALPASGRDATTAFSEGNGDVLISYENEAILAIQNGEPFDYIVPDDTLLIENPAAVTTDAPDSAQAFLDFLTTPEAQADYAQSGFRPVVDGVDLPEVEGANDPADPFPTPSTLYTVDKDFGGWAEADAKFFDDAKGIIPKLQAKTGTEGEE
;
A
#
# COMPACT_ATOMS: atom_id res chain seq x y z
N MET A 1 -67.47 16.46 -12.16
CA MET A 1 -67.82 17.87 -12.03
C MET A 1 -66.56 18.65 -12.28
N THR A 2 -66.32 19.08 -13.49
CA THR A 2 -66.48 20.40 -14.02
C THR A 2 -65.66 21.45 -13.28
N SER A 3 -64.79 22.27 -13.87
CA SER A 3 -64.79 22.99 -15.14
C SER A 3 -63.49 23.84 -15.14
N LYS A 4 -62.66 23.84 -16.19
CA LYS A 4 -62.46 24.88 -17.20
C LYS A 4 -62.33 26.35 -16.69
N PHE A 5 -61.28 27.15 -17.07
CA PHE A 5 -61.12 27.91 -18.32
C PHE A 5 -59.86 28.80 -18.20
N LYS A 6 -58.93 28.80 -19.19
CA LYS A 6 -58.65 29.87 -20.20
C LYS A 6 -58.22 31.23 -19.60
N ALA A 7 -57.32 32.02 -20.14
CA ALA A 7 -56.68 32.16 -21.45
C ALA A 7 -55.57 33.20 -21.39
N ALA A 8 -54.72 33.13 -22.38
CA ALA A 8 -53.67 34.00 -22.89
C ALA A 8 -53.85 35.54 -22.71
N LEU A 9 -52.67 36.22 -22.58
CA LEU A 9 -52.45 37.44 -23.38
C LEU A 9 -50.94 37.67 -23.60
N ALA A 10 -50.55 37.85 -24.84
CA ALA A 10 -49.25 38.25 -25.32
C ALA A 10 -49.13 39.78 -25.23
N ALA A 11 -47.95 40.27 -24.88
CA ALA A 11 -47.56 41.64 -25.21
C ALA A 11 -46.04 41.69 -25.50
N SER A 12 -45.74 41.93 -26.74
CA SER A 12 -44.46 42.28 -27.30
C SER A 12 -44.04 43.71 -26.85
N VAL A 13 -42.81 43.90 -26.34
CA VAL A 13 -42.17 45.21 -26.39
C VAL A 13 -40.71 45.03 -26.80
N THR A 14 -40.42 45.68 -27.90
CA THR A 14 -39.17 45.84 -28.59
C THR A 14 -38.27 46.85 -27.86
N GLY A 15 -36.93 46.62 -27.83
CA GLY A 15 -36.03 47.72 -27.89
C GLY A 15 -34.98 47.85 -26.79
N VAL A 16 -33.81 47.81 -27.23
CA VAL A 16 -32.58 48.58 -27.00
C VAL A 16 -31.35 47.69 -26.78
N LEU A 17 -30.55 47.56 -27.85
CA LEU A 17 -29.18 47.18 -27.78
C LEU A 17 -28.36 48.23 -27.00
N ALA A 18 -27.81 47.86 -25.87
CA ALA A 18 -26.69 48.56 -25.26
C ALA A 18 -25.45 47.62 -25.34
N LEU A 19 -24.55 47.93 -26.27
CA LEU A 19 -23.20 47.39 -26.32
C LEU A 19 -22.42 47.96 -25.13
N THR A 20 -22.34 47.20 -24.07
CA THR A 20 -21.29 47.41 -23.04
C THR A 20 -20.15 46.49 -23.36
N ALA A 21 -19.04 47.07 -23.81
CA ALA A 21 -17.74 46.42 -23.85
C ALA A 21 -17.34 46.06 -22.42
N CYS A 22 -17.47 44.79 -22.04
CA CYS A 22 -16.82 44.25 -20.87
C CYS A 22 -15.37 43.96 -21.23
N SER A 23 -14.48 44.77 -20.68
CA SER A 23 -13.07 44.42 -20.55
C SER A 23 -12.96 43.01 -19.94
N SER A 24 -12.32 42.13 -20.65
CA SER A 24 -11.84 40.83 -20.15
C SER A 24 -10.86 41.10 -19.01
N ALA A 25 -11.35 41.13 -17.79
CA ALA A 25 -10.56 40.79 -16.64
C ALA A 25 -10.37 39.28 -16.75
N SER A 26 -9.18 38.84 -17.13
CA SER A 26 -8.69 37.50 -16.90
C SER A 26 -8.59 37.30 -15.39
N GLY A 27 -9.73 36.97 -14.78
CA GLY A 27 -9.75 36.34 -13.49
C GLY A 27 -9.33 34.89 -13.76
N GLY A 28 -8.13 34.52 -13.38
CA GLY A 28 -7.76 33.14 -13.26
C GLY A 28 -8.76 32.48 -12.30
N SER A 29 -9.70 31.70 -12.83
CA SER A 29 -10.34 30.67 -12.04
C SER A 29 -9.23 29.67 -11.78
N SER A 30 -8.66 29.65 -10.58
CA SER A 30 -8.00 28.47 -10.08
C SER A 30 -9.03 27.36 -10.10
N SER A 31 -9.05 26.57 -11.17
CA SER A 31 -9.70 25.26 -11.11
C SER A 31 -8.92 24.51 -10.05
N SER A 32 -9.59 24.17 -8.94
CA SER A 32 -8.99 23.24 -7.99
C SER A 32 -8.84 21.91 -8.72
N ASP A 33 -7.60 21.45 -8.92
CA ASP A 33 -7.37 20.12 -9.47
C ASP A 33 -7.74 19.10 -8.42
N GLN A 34 -8.56 18.14 -8.79
CA GLN A 34 -8.86 17.00 -7.94
C GLN A 34 -8.11 15.78 -8.48
N LEU A 35 -7.14 15.28 -7.71
CA LEU A 35 -6.35 14.12 -8.05
C LEU A 35 -7.01 12.83 -7.54
N SER A 36 -7.29 11.91 -8.45
CA SER A 36 -7.71 10.54 -8.13
C SER A 36 -6.47 9.71 -7.76
N LEU A 37 -6.32 9.34 -6.49
CA LEU A 37 -5.25 8.47 -6.02
C LEU A 37 -5.79 7.07 -5.81
N VAL A 38 -5.18 6.06 -6.43
CA VAL A 38 -5.51 4.65 -6.21
C VAL A 38 -4.34 3.96 -5.53
N GLY A 39 -4.57 3.48 -4.29
CA GLY A 39 -3.51 2.97 -3.44
C GLY A 39 -3.84 1.68 -2.71
N TYR A 40 -2.81 1.01 -2.20
CA TYR A 40 -3.02 -0.13 -1.31
C TYR A 40 -3.48 0.31 0.08
N SER A 41 -4.25 -0.56 0.75
CA SER A 41 -5.04 -0.25 1.96
C SER A 41 -4.25 0.34 3.13
N VAL A 42 -2.98 -0.02 3.26
CA VAL A 42 -2.12 0.41 4.38
C VAL A 42 -1.81 1.91 4.33
N LEU A 43 -1.83 2.52 3.14
CA LEU A 43 -1.55 3.94 2.94
C LEU A 43 -2.65 4.88 3.45
N GLU A 44 -3.87 4.41 3.66
CA GLU A 44 -5.02 5.27 3.91
C GLU A 44 -4.80 6.29 5.03
N ALA A 45 -4.29 5.82 6.17
CA ALA A 45 -3.99 6.71 7.30
C ALA A 45 -2.72 7.54 7.08
N ALA A 46 -1.70 6.94 6.45
CA ALA A 46 -0.40 7.58 6.25
C ALA A 46 -0.43 8.73 5.23
N ASN A 47 -1.34 8.66 4.25
CA ASN A 47 -1.47 9.70 3.25
C ASN A 47 -2.20 10.96 3.76
N VAL A 48 -2.92 10.91 4.87
CA VAL A 48 -3.66 12.08 5.37
C VAL A 48 -2.72 13.27 5.67
N PRO A 49 -1.67 13.13 6.50
CA PRO A 49 -0.75 14.24 6.74
C PRO A 49 0.01 14.66 5.47
N VAL A 50 0.37 13.71 4.61
CA VAL A 50 1.08 13.98 3.34
C VAL A 50 0.23 14.83 2.39
N PHE A 51 -1.08 14.58 2.30
CA PHE A 51 -2.00 15.42 1.51
C PHE A 51 -2.10 16.84 2.06
N ASP A 52 -2.20 16.95 3.38
CA ASP A 52 -2.29 18.25 4.05
C ASP A 52 -0.99 19.05 3.88
N GLU A 53 0.17 18.39 3.98
CA GLU A 53 1.46 19.06 3.78
C GLU A 53 1.67 19.45 2.32
N PHE A 54 1.34 18.60 1.35
CA PHE A 54 1.39 18.97 -0.06
C PHE A 54 0.50 20.17 -0.38
N ALA A 55 -0.72 20.22 0.15
CA ALA A 55 -1.64 21.35 -0.06
C ALA A 55 -1.10 22.69 0.47
N ASN A 56 -0.12 22.67 1.37
CA ASN A 56 0.57 23.86 1.89
C ASN A 56 1.74 24.31 1.00
N THR A 57 2.15 23.52 0.01
CA THR A 57 3.20 23.88 -0.96
C THR A 57 2.64 24.78 -2.07
N SER A 58 3.52 25.44 -2.80
CA SER A 58 3.12 26.24 -3.98
C SER A 58 2.50 25.39 -5.10
N ASP A 59 2.94 24.15 -5.24
CA ASP A 59 2.51 23.23 -6.29
C ASP A 59 1.23 22.50 -5.91
N GLY A 60 0.92 22.42 -4.61
CA GLY A 60 -0.28 21.83 -4.06
C GLY A 60 -1.41 22.84 -3.79
N GLU A 61 -1.20 24.14 -3.98
CA GLU A 61 -2.22 25.16 -3.71
C GLU A 61 -3.49 24.92 -4.54
N GLY A 62 -4.60 24.61 -3.86
CA GLY A 62 -5.89 24.33 -4.48
C GLY A 62 -6.07 22.89 -4.99
N VAL A 63 -5.07 22.02 -4.85
CA VAL A 63 -5.20 20.60 -5.15
C VAL A 63 -6.02 19.91 -4.06
N THR A 64 -6.88 19.01 -4.46
CA THR A 64 -7.66 18.15 -3.56
C THR A 64 -7.51 16.70 -3.99
N PHE A 65 -7.73 15.77 -3.07
CA PHE A 65 -7.55 14.34 -3.34
C PHE A 65 -8.87 13.58 -3.26
N LYS A 66 -9.01 12.61 -4.17
CA LYS A 66 -10.06 11.61 -4.17
C LYS A 66 -9.41 10.22 -4.11
N PRO A 67 -9.08 9.73 -2.91
CA PRO A 67 -8.41 8.46 -2.77
C PRO A 67 -9.36 7.26 -2.89
N SER A 68 -8.81 6.13 -3.38
CA SER A 68 -9.41 4.81 -3.36
C SER A 68 -8.39 3.81 -2.83
N TYR A 69 -8.69 3.14 -1.73
CA TYR A 69 -7.80 2.19 -1.10
C TYR A 69 -8.39 0.79 -1.04
N GLY A 70 -7.54 -0.23 -1.17
CA GLY A 70 -7.94 -1.62 -1.11
C GLY A 70 -6.74 -2.57 -1.21
N ALA A 71 -6.99 -3.85 -1.43
CA ALA A 71 -5.92 -4.79 -1.72
C ALA A 71 -5.17 -4.37 -3.00
N SER A 72 -3.83 -4.35 -2.96
CA SER A 72 -3.00 -3.76 -4.02
C SER A 72 -3.27 -4.37 -5.40
N GLY A 73 -3.33 -5.70 -5.49
CA GLY A 73 -3.62 -6.40 -6.73
C GLY A 73 -5.02 -6.09 -7.27
N ASP A 74 -6.02 -5.93 -6.38
CA ASP A 74 -7.40 -5.57 -6.77
C ASP A 74 -7.46 -4.13 -7.28
N GLN A 75 -6.78 -3.20 -6.62
CA GLN A 75 -6.71 -1.81 -7.05
C GLN A 75 -6.01 -1.68 -8.40
N SER A 76 -4.91 -2.39 -8.61
CA SER A 76 -4.22 -2.42 -9.91
C SER A 76 -5.13 -2.97 -11.02
N ARG A 77 -5.84 -4.08 -10.78
CA ARG A 77 -6.83 -4.63 -11.73
C ARG A 77 -7.99 -3.67 -11.98
N ALA A 78 -8.43 -2.95 -10.95
CA ALA A 78 -9.51 -1.96 -11.11
C ALA A 78 -9.09 -0.80 -12.02
N VAL A 79 -7.85 -0.28 -11.88
CA VAL A 79 -7.31 0.76 -12.77
C VAL A 79 -7.14 0.22 -14.19
N GLU A 80 -6.61 -0.99 -14.38
CA GLU A 80 -6.57 -1.65 -15.69
C GLU A 80 -7.96 -1.79 -16.30
N GLY A 81 -8.98 -2.06 -15.47
CA GLY A 81 -10.39 -2.15 -15.86
C GLY A 81 -11.10 -0.82 -16.08
N GLY A 82 -10.41 0.33 -15.90
CA GLY A 82 -10.94 1.67 -16.17
C GLY A 82 -11.35 2.47 -14.93
N LEU A 83 -10.93 2.08 -13.72
CA LEU A 83 -11.02 2.97 -12.56
C LEU A 83 -10.12 4.18 -12.80
N ASP A 84 -10.71 5.37 -12.67
CA ASP A 84 -10.01 6.64 -12.84
C ASP A 84 -8.91 6.82 -11.79
N ALA A 85 -7.68 7.11 -12.25
CA ALA A 85 -6.52 7.31 -11.40
C ALA A 85 -5.52 8.26 -12.06
N ASP A 86 -5.10 9.27 -11.34
CA ASP A 86 -4.02 10.18 -11.73
C ASP A 86 -2.69 9.73 -11.10
N VAL A 87 -2.75 9.24 -9.86
CA VAL A 87 -1.62 8.69 -9.12
C VAL A 87 -1.96 7.29 -8.65
N VAL A 88 -1.05 6.35 -8.87
CA VAL A 88 -1.14 4.99 -8.36
C VAL A 88 0.01 4.73 -7.38
N HIS A 89 -0.29 4.11 -6.22
CA HIS A 89 0.69 3.77 -5.19
C HIS A 89 0.40 2.36 -4.69
N PHE A 90 1.15 1.39 -5.19
CA PHE A 90 0.92 -0.02 -4.94
C PHE A 90 1.89 -0.61 -3.93
N SER A 91 1.53 -1.78 -3.42
CA SER A 91 2.36 -2.52 -2.48
C SER A 91 3.61 -3.12 -3.14
N LEU A 92 3.58 -3.43 -4.45
CA LEU A 92 4.67 -4.12 -5.12
C LEU A 92 4.75 -3.83 -6.64
N GLU A 93 5.94 -4.02 -7.21
CA GLU A 93 6.24 -3.76 -8.63
C GLU A 93 5.33 -4.53 -9.62
N PRO A 94 4.97 -5.81 -9.45
CA PRO A 94 4.07 -6.50 -10.38
C PRO A 94 2.72 -5.82 -10.58
N ASP A 95 2.18 -5.15 -9.57
CA ASP A 95 0.94 -4.40 -9.69
C ASP A 95 1.12 -3.13 -10.53
N MET A 96 2.30 -2.50 -10.45
CA MET A 96 2.68 -1.39 -11.32
C MET A 96 2.95 -1.87 -12.75
N GLN A 97 3.65 -3.00 -12.91
CA GLN A 97 3.98 -3.57 -14.21
C GLN A 97 2.72 -3.90 -15.03
N ARG A 98 1.65 -4.36 -14.38
CA ARG A 98 0.34 -4.56 -15.04
C ARG A 98 -0.13 -3.29 -15.76
N LEU A 99 -0.01 -2.13 -15.12
CA LEU A 99 -0.43 -0.86 -15.71
C LEU A 99 0.55 -0.38 -16.79
N VAL A 100 1.83 -0.68 -16.66
CA VAL A 100 2.82 -0.43 -17.71
C VAL A 100 2.50 -1.26 -18.95
N ASP A 101 2.19 -2.54 -18.79
CA ASP A 101 1.82 -3.45 -19.88
C ASP A 101 0.51 -3.04 -20.56
N ALA A 102 -0.43 -2.47 -19.81
CA ALA A 102 -1.68 -1.88 -20.31
C ALA A 102 -1.47 -0.49 -20.96
N GLY A 103 -0.28 0.10 -20.87
CA GLY A 103 0.02 1.45 -21.39
C GLY A 103 -0.56 2.60 -20.56
N LEU A 104 -0.99 2.32 -19.33
CA LEU A 104 -1.59 3.30 -18.42
C LEU A 104 -0.53 4.01 -17.56
N VAL A 105 0.65 3.44 -17.43
CA VAL A 105 1.83 4.02 -16.75
C VAL A 105 3.01 3.97 -17.71
N SER A 106 3.88 4.99 -17.69
CA SER A 106 5.09 5.03 -18.51
C SER A 106 6.04 3.89 -18.17
N LYS A 107 6.79 3.41 -19.17
CA LYS A 107 7.87 2.41 -18.96
C LYS A 107 9.01 2.97 -18.11
N ASP A 108 9.18 4.27 -18.13
CA ASP A 108 10.25 4.99 -17.45
C ASP A 108 9.85 5.42 -16.03
N TRP A 109 8.76 4.85 -15.48
CA TRP A 109 8.20 5.23 -14.18
C TRP A 109 9.20 5.10 -13.02
N LYS A 110 10.19 4.21 -13.17
CA LYS A 110 11.23 3.98 -12.16
C LYS A 110 12.60 4.59 -12.50
N ASP A 111 12.68 5.43 -13.55
CA ASP A 111 13.93 6.11 -13.94
C ASP A 111 14.16 7.36 -13.09
N ASN A 112 14.23 7.20 -11.77
CA ASN A 112 14.50 8.23 -10.79
C ASN A 112 15.41 7.70 -9.67
N ASP A 113 15.83 8.58 -8.75
CA ASP A 113 16.80 8.27 -7.71
C ASP A 113 16.35 7.18 -6.72
N THR A 114 15.03 6.96 -6.58
CA THR A 114 14.45 5.96 -5.71
C THR A 114 13.97 4.70 -6.44
N ASN A 115 14.24 4.57 -7.75
CA ASN A 115 13.71 3.50 -8.60
C ASN A 115 12.18 3.40 -8.55
N GLY A 116 11.49 4.54 -8.43
CA GLY A 116 10.03 4.62 -8.34
C GLY A 116 9.48 4.22 -6.97
N ILE A 117 10.32 3.93 -5.99
CA ILE A 117 9.89 3.59 -4.64
C ILE A 117 9.63 4.87 -3.83
N VAL A 118 8.49 4.91 -3.16
CA VAL A 118 8.02 6.07 -2.40
C VAL A 118 7.89 5.79 -0.91
N THR A 119 7.51 4.58 -0.53
CA THR A 119 7.49 4.15 0.86
C THR A 119 8.19 2.82 1.02
N SER A 120 8.78 2.58 2.19
CA SER A 120 9.39 1.29 2.52
C SER A 120 9.06 0.84 3.94
N SER A 121 9.19 -0.46 4.18
CA SER A 121 8.97 -1.10 5.47
C SER A 121 9.76 -2.39 5.53
N VAL A 122 9.56 -3.18 6.57
CA VAL A 122 10.06 -4.56 6.65
C VAL A 122 8.95 -5.49 7.11
N VAL A 123 9.07 -6.78 6.79
CA VAL A 123 8.14 -7.78 7.32
C VAL A 123 8.38 -7.95 8.82
N SER A 124 7.31 -7.90 9.59
CA SER A 124 7.33 -8.01 11.06
C SER A 124 6.23 -8.94 11.56
N PHE A 125 6.28 -9.28 12.84
CA PHE A 125 5.27 -10.07 13.53
C PHE A 125 4.57 -9.20 14.57
N VAL A 126 3.28 -8.97 14.38
CA VAL A 126 2.44 -8.38 15.43
C VAL A 126 1.96 -9.51 16.35
N VAL A 127 2.11 -9.33 17.64
CA VAL A 127 1.73 -10.31 18.65
C VAL A 127 0.84 -9.68 19.70
N ARG A 128 0.15 -10.52 20.47
CA ARG A 128 -0.66 -10.07 21.59
C ARG A 128 0.20 -9.41 22.66
N ASP A 129 -0.38 -8.46 23.42
CA ASP A 129 0.27 -7.79 24.54
C ASP A 129 0.98 -8.78 25.48
N GLY A 130 2.24 -8.50 25.77
CA GLY A 130 3.13 -9.37 26.56
C GLY A 130 3.59 -10.64 25.87
N ASN A 131 3.32 -10.80 24.56
CA ASN A 131 3.78 -11.92 23.73
C ASN A 131 3.59 -13.31 24.38
N PRO A 132 2.38 -13.75 24.68
CA PRO A 132 2.11 -14.94 25.46
C PRO A 132 2.60 -16.25 24.82
N LYS A 133 2.81 -16.26 23.51
CA LYS A 133 3.37 -17.41 22.78
C LYS A 133 4.91 -17.38 22.69
N ASN A 134 5.54 -16.32 23.24
CA ASN A 134 7.00 -16.12 23.20
C ASN A 134 7.56 -16.27 21.78
N ILE A 135 6.93 -15.57 20.82
CA ILE A 135 7.39 -15.48 19.43
C ILE A 135 8.64 -14.59 19.41
N GLN A 136 9.76 -15.08 18.88
CA GLN A 136 11.01 -14.34 18.77
C GLN A 136 11.50 -14.24 17.32
N GLY A 137 11.06 -15.16 16.45
CA GLY A 137 11.51 -15.26 15.07
C GLY A 137 10.70 -16.27 14.27
N TRP A 138 11.11 -16.47 13.04
CA TRP A 138 10.42 -17.31 12.06
C TRP A 138 10.20 -18.75 12.53
N ASP A 139 11.16 -19.36 13.23
CA ASP A 139 11.06 -20.74 13.74
C ASP A 139 9.92 -20.95 14.75
N ASP A 140 9.50 -19.86 15.41
CA ASP A 140 8.40 -19.93 16.38
C ASP A 140 7.06 -20.05 15.68
N LEU A 141 6.92 -19.52 14.47
CA LEU A 141 5.66 -19.51 13.70
C LEU A 141 5.24 -20.93 13.28
N VAL A 142 6.18 -21.86 13.16
CA VAL A 142 5.91 -23.25 12.77
C VAL A 142 5.78 -24.20 13.96
N LYS A 143 5.78 -23.67 15.19
CA LYS A 143 5.54 -24.48 16.41
C LYS A 143 4.06 -24.91 16.49
N PRO A 144 3.78 -26.12 17.00
CA PRO A 144 2.40 -26.57 17.17
C PRO A 144 1.60 -25.62 18.09
N GLY A 145 0.39 -25.27 17.66
CA GLY A 145 -0.55 -24.46 18.45
C GLY A 145 -0.28 -22.97 18.38
N VAL A 146 0.55 -22.49 17.46
CA VAL A 146 0.63 -21.08 17.06
C VAL A 146 -0.40 -20.86 15.94
N GLU A 147 -1.24 -19.88 16.10
CA GLU A 147 -2.26 -19.49 15.12
C GLU A 147 -1.83 -18.21 14.39
N ILE A 148 -1.67 -18.32 13.07
CA ILE A 148 -1.15 -17.23 12.21
C ILE A 148 -2.28 -16.60 11.43
N ILE A 149 -2.24 -15.26 11.31
CA ILE A 149 -2.96 -14.48 10.31
C ILE A 149 -1.95 -13.87 9.34
N THR A 150 -2.22 -13.92 8.06
CA THR A 150 -1.50 -13.19 7.01
C THR A 150 -2.47 -12.94 5.86
N PRO A 151 -2.31 -11.86 5.06
CA PRO A 151 -3.26 -11.59 3.97
C PRO A 151 -3.20 -12.65 2.86
N ASN A 152 -4.22 -12.64 1.98
CA ASN A 152 -4.30 -13.55 0.84
C ASN A 152 -3.37 -13.09 -0.31
N PRO A 153 -2.45 -13.94 -0.80
CA PRO A 153 -1.54 -13.59 -1.89
C PRO A 153 -2.22 -13.42 -3.26
N ALA A 154 -3.44 -13.90 -3.44
CA ALA A 154 -4.20 -13.71 -4.67
C ALA A 154 -4.68 -12.26 -4.87
N SER A 155 -4.90 -11.52 -3.77
CA SER A 155 -5.38 -10.13 -3.78
C SER A 155 -4.37 -9.13 -3.23
N SER A 156 -3.63 -9.51 -2.16
CA SER A 156 -2.79 -8.63 -1.37
C SER A 156 -1.31 -8.71 -1.73
N GLY A 157 -0.72 -7.56 -2.09
CA GLY A 157 0.73 -7.46 -2.21
C GLY A 157 1.45 -7.69 -0.89
N SER A 158 0.85 -7.28 0.24
CA SER A 158 1.40 -7.53 1.58
C SER A 158 1.66 -9.01 1.84
N ALA A 159 0.75 -9.87 1.39
CA ALA A 159 0.93 -11.32 1.51
C ALA A 159 2.15 -11.83 0.74
N LYS A 160 2.38 -11.31 -0.46
CA LYS A 160 3.54 -11.73 -1.28
C LYS A 160 4.86 -11.41 -0.57
N TRP A 161 4.99 -10.23 0.02
CA TRP A 161 6.13 -9.87 0.85
C TRP A 161 6.34 -10.83 2.04
N ASN A 162 5.26 -11.11 2.78
CA ASN A 162 5.29 -11.99 3.94
C ASN A 162 5.75 -13.41 3.56
N MET A 163 5.27 -13.91 2.42
CA MET A 163 5.61 -15.26 1.92
C MET A 163 7.04 -15.34 1.42
N LEU A 164 7.54 -14.31 0.71
CA LEU A 164 8.94 -14.25 0.31
C LEU A 164 9.87 -14.13 1.51
N ALA A 165 9.51 -13.36 2.54
CA ALA A 165 10.29 -13.27 3.77
C ALA A 165 10.41 -14.62 4.48
N ALA A 166 9.30 -15.36 4.61
CA ALA A 166 9.29 -16.71 5.17
C ALA A 166 10.15 -17.71 4.38
N TRP A 167 10.17 -17.57 3.05
CA TRP A 167 11.03 -18.37 2.17
C TRP A 167 12.50 -18.01 2.33
N ALA A 168 12.80 -16.70 2.33
CA ALA A 168 14.17 -16.18 2.49
C ALA A 168 14.80 -16.60 3.81
N HIS A 169 14.02 -16.69 4.89
CA HIS A 169 14.47 -17.20 6.18
C HIS A 169 15.20 -18.56 6.04
N VAL A 170 14.62 -19.48 5.30
CA VAL A 170 15.20 -20.82 5.12
C VAL A 170 16.35 -20.78 4.11
N THR A 171 16.12 -20.21 2.93
CA THR A 171 17.12 -20.24 1.84
C THR A 171 18.32 -19.33 2.12
N GLY A 172 18.12 -18.20 2.77
CA GLY A 172 19.18 -17.27 3.18
C GLY A 172 20.07 -17.84 4.28
N ALA A 173 19.55 -18.74 5.12
CA ALA A 173 20.35 -19.54 6.06
C ALA A 173 21.10 -20.71 5.38
N GLY A 174 21.01 -20.85 4.06
CA GLY A 174 21.66 -21.90 3.29
C GLY A 174 20.81 -23.17 3.11
N GLY A 175 19.54 -23.12 3.47
CA GLY A 175 18.57 -24.21 3.22
C GLY A 175 18.23 -24.34 1.74
N THR A 176 17.75 -25.51 1.38
CA THR A 176 17.30 -25.86 0.03
C THR A 176 15.84 -25.42 -0.21
N ASP A 177 15.42 -25.31 -1.49
CA ASP A 177 14.01 -25.08 -1.84
C ASP A 177 13.09 -26.14 -1.21
N ALA A 178 13.50 -27.40 -1.13
CA ALA A 178 12.72 -28.48 -0.51
C ALA A 178 12.54 -28.27 1.01
N GLU A 179 13.55 -27.74 1.70
CA GLU A 179 13.45 -27.39 3.12
C GLU A 179 12.57 -26.16 3.31
N ALA A 180 12.65 -25.18 2.41
CA ALA A 180 11.77 -24.02 2.41
C ALA A 180 10.30 -24.44 2.15
N GLU A 181 10.02 -25.33 1.20
CA GLU A 181 8.68 -25.90 1.00
C GLU A 181 8.15 -26.61 2.24
N ALA A 182 8.99 -27.37 2.92
CA ALA A 182 8.61 -28.10 4.14
C ALA A 182 8.31 -27.13 5.30
N TYR A 183 9.10 -26.09 5.45
CA TYR A 183 8.88 -25.01 6.41
C TYR A 183 7.56 -24.28 6.09
N PHE A 184 7.40 -23.84 4.85
CA PHE A 184 6.23 -23.09 4.40
C PHE A 184 4.94 -23.90 4.52
N THR A 185 5.00 -25.21 4.25
CA THR A 185 3.85 -26.12 4.49
C THR A 185 3.38 -26.06 5.95
N LYS A 186 4.32 -26.04 6.92
CA LYS A 186 3.97 -25.94 8.34
C LYS A 186 3.41 -24.55 8.69
N LEU A 187 3.99 -23.48 8.11
CA LEU A 187 3.50 -22.12 8.30
C LEU A 187 2.04 -22.01 7.82
N LEU A 188 1.73 -22.50 6.62
CA LEU A 188 0.36 -22.54 6.11
C LEU A 188 -0.58 -23.40 6.98
N GLN A 189 -0.11 -24.54 7.52
CA GLN A 189 -0.91 -25.37 8.44
C GLN A 189 -1.26 -24.65 9.75
N ASN A 190 -0.44 -23.68 10.18
CA ASN A 190 -0.69 -22.83 11.33
C ASN A 190 -1.49 -21.56 10.95
N THR A 191 -1.66 -21.27 9.65
CA THR A 191 -2.42 -20.11 9.18
C THR A 191 -3.91 -20.38 9.26
N ILE A 192 -4.63 -19.60 10.08
CA ILE A 192 -6.06 -19.76 10.34
C ILE A 192 -6.95 -18.86 9.51
N ALA A 193 -6.38 -17.75 8.96
CA ALA A 193 -7.11 -16.79 8.14
C ALA A 193 -6.20 -16.13 7.12
N LEU A 194 -6.75 -15.87 5.93
CA LEU A 194 -6.14 -15.16 4.80
C LEU A 194 -7.05 -14.00 4.35
N PRO A 195 -7.15 -12.89 5.12
CA PRO A 195 -7.95 -11.74 4.72
C PRO A 195 -7.50 -11.10 3.41
N ALA A 196 -8.39 -10.36 2.73
CA ALA A 196 -8.17 -9.85 1.39
C ALA A 196 -7.02 -8.85 1.28
N SER A 197 -6.75 -8.06 2.33
CA SER A 197 -5.71 -7.02 2.35
C SER A 197 -4.90 -7.04 3.64
N GLY A 198 -3.79 -6.29 3.67
CA GLY A 198 -3.00 -6.09 4.89
C GLY A 198 -3.83 -5.45 6.01
N ARG A 199 -4.63 -4.43 5.69
CA ARG A 199 -5.52 -3.76 6.65
C ARG A 199 -6.61 -4.70 7.17
N ASP A 200 -7.22 -5.51 6.31
CA ASP A 200 -8.21 -6.50 6.75
C ASP A 200 -7.59 -7.55 7.69
N ALA A 201 -6.32 -7.92 7.45
CA ALA A 201 -5.60 -8.85 8.31
C ALA A 201 -5.33 -8.22 9.70
N THR A 202 -4.94 -6.94 9.76
CA THR A 202 -4.80 -6.20 11.02
C THR A 202 -6.15 -6.10 11.74
N THR A 203 -7.23 -5.83 11.03
CA THR A 203 -8.59 -5.78 11.60
C THR A 203 -8.99 -7.14 12.18
N ALA A 204 -8.80 -8.23 11.42
CA ALA A 204 -9.12 -9.58 11.90
C ALA A 204 -8.29 -9.96 13.15
N PHE A 205 -7.03 -9.51 13.21
CA PHE A 205 -6.20 -9.69 14.40
C PHE A 205 -6.72 -8.85 15.56
N SER A 206 -7.09 -7.58 15.37
CA SER A 206 -7.67 -6.70 16.40
C SER A 206 -8.98 -7.27 16.98
N GLU A 207 -9.76 -8.01 16.20
CA GLU A 207 -10.96 -8.71 16.65
C GLU A 207 -10.69 -9.94 17.54
N GLY A 208 -9.43 -10.26 17.79
CA GLY A 208 -9.02 -11.34 18.70
C GLY A 208 -8.68 -12.67 18.03
N ASN A 209 -8.63 -12.72 16.70
CA ASN A 209 -8.26 -13.94 15.96
C ASN A 209 -6.73 -14.09 15.92
N GLY A 210 -6.24 -15.31 16.06
CA GLY A 210 -4.83 -15.67 15.95
C GLY A 210 -3.94 -15.20 17.11
N ASP A 211 -2.75 -15.75 17.15
CA ASP A 211 -1.69 -15.44 18.12
C ASP A 211 -0.66 -14.47 17.56
N VAL A 212 -0.46 -14.52 16.23
CA VAL A 212 0.52 -13.72 15.50
C VAL A 212 -0.05 -13.31 14.13
N LEU A 213 0.18 -12.05 13.77
CA LEU A 213 -0.08 -11.52 12.45
C LEU A 213 1.27 -11.25 11.76
N ILE A 214 1.52 -11.86 10.60
CA ILE A 214 2.64 -11.48 9.75
C ILE A 214 2.21 -10.27 8.93
N SER A 215 2.89 -9.15 9.11
CA SER A 215 2.51 -7.86 8.54
C SER A 215 3.74 -6.97 8.26
N TYR A 216 3.47 -5.73 7.92
CA TYR A 216 4.46 -4.66 7.81
C TYR A 216 4.76 -4.06 9.19
N GLU A 217 5.99 -3.60 9.39
CA GLU A 217 6.38 -2.87 10.61
C GLU A 217 5.52 -1.62 10.80
N ASN A 218 5.29 -0.84 9.75
CA ASN A 218 4.44 0.36 9.84
C ASN A 218 2.98 0.05 10.21
N GLU A 219 2.42 -1.10 9.83
CA GLU A 219 1.08 -1.52 10.27
C GLU A 219 1.05 -1.84 11.77
N ALA A 220 2.11 -2.47 12.28
CA ALA A 220 2.25 -2.73 13.71
C ALA A 220 2.31 -1.42 14.50
N ILE A 221 3.18 -0.50 14.07
CA ILE A 221 3.34 0.82 14.70
C ILE A 221 2.01 1.59 14.67
N LEU A 222 1.35 1.66 13.53
CA LEU A 222 0.06 2.36 13.39
C LEU A 222 -1.05 1.74 14.25
N ALA A 223 -1.11 0.41 14.37
CA ALA A 223 -2.08 -0.25 15.23
C ALA A 223 -1.87 0.13 16.70
N ILE A 224 -0.62 0.16 17.17
CA ILE A 224 -0.25 0.58 18.53
C ILE A 224 -0.58 2.08 18.76
N GLN A 225 -0.29 2.95 17.78
CA GLN A 225 -0.68 4.38 17.83
C GLN A 225 -2.20 4.55 17.96
N ASN A 226 -2.98 3.67 17.37
CA ASN A 226 -4.44 3.65 17.47
C ASN A 226 -4.96 3.01 18.78
N GLY A 227 -4.06 2.62 19.69
CA GLY A 227 -4.38 2.10 21.02
C GLY A 227 -4.66 0.60 21.06
N GLU A 228 -4.32 -0.14 19.99
CA GLU A 228 -4.39 -1.59 20.04
C GLU A 228 -3.35 -2.15 21.01
N PRO A 229 -3.73 -3.10 21.87
CA PRO A 229 -2.84 -3.70 22.86
C PRO A 229 -1.96 -4.79 22.22
N PHE A 230 -1.03 -4.37 21.39
CA PHE A 230 -0.12 -5.26 20.65
C PHE A 230 1.32 -4.95 20.99
N ASP A 231 2.16 -5.99 20.91
CA ASP A 231 3.59 -5.87 20.73
C ASP A 231 3.95 -6.26 19.29
N TYR A 232 5.13 -5.91 18.82
CA TYR A 232 5.63 -6.42 17.55
C TYR A 232 7.10 -6.77 17.60
N ILE A 233 7.51 -7.67 16.72
CA ILE A 233 8.88 -8.15 16.57
C ILE A 233 9.31 -7.94 15.13
N VAL A 234 10.40 -7.23 14.91
CA VAL A 234 11.15 -7.29 13.66
C VAL A 234 12.14 -8.44 13.83
N PRO A 235 11.98 -9.55 13.07
CA PRO A 235 12.90 -10.67 13.21
C PRO A 235 14.31 -10.30 12.75
N ASP A 236 15.33 -11.00 13.28
CA ASP A 236 16.76 -10.75 12.98
C ASP A 236 17.04 -10.84 11.46
N ASP A 237 16.31 -11.68 10.78
CA ASP A 237 16.32 -11.83 9.33
C ASP A 237 14.93 -11.53 8.76
N THR A 238 14.83 -10.56 7.87
CA THR A 238 13.57 -10.11 7.28
C THR A 238 13.76 -9.60 5.86
N LEU A 239 12.65 -9.29 5.18
CA LEU A 239 12.63 -8.79 3.82
C LEU A 239 12.30 -7.29 3.81
N LEU A 240 13.07 -6.51 3.05
CA LEU A 240 12.75 -5.13 2.73
C LEU A 240 11.50 -5.08 1.86
N ILE A 241 10.57 -4.26 2.26
CA ILE A 241 9.33 -3.96 1.53
C ILE A 241 9.51 -2.62 0.84
N GLU A 242 9.30 -2.60 -0.48
CA GLU A 242 9.48 -1.43 -1.34
C GLU A 242 8.20 -1.19 -2.10
N ASN A 243 7.55 -0.04 -1.85
CA ASN A 243 6.23 0.26 -2.39
C ASN A 243 6.35 1.33 -3.48
N PRO A 244 6.05 0.99 -4.75
CA PRO A 244 6.18 1.90 -5.87
C PRO A 244 4.98 2.82 -6.02
N ALA A 245 5.24 4.06 -6.51
CA ALA A 245 4.21 4.96 -6.99
C ALA A 245 4.56 5.51 -8.38
N ALA A 246 3.53 5.88 -9.13
CA ALA A 246 3.67 6.49 -10.44
C ALA A 246 2.45 7.36 -10.77
N VAL A 247 2.61 8.26 -11.73
CA VAL A 247 1.50 8.93 -12.40
C VAL A 247 1.01 8.12 -13.59
N THR A 248 -0.28 8.20 -13.89
CA THR A 248 -0.83 7.63 -15.12
C THR A 248 -0.52 8.50 -16.33
N THR A 249 -0.61 7.93 -17.53
CA THR A 249 -0.23 8.62 -18.79
C THR A 249 -1.08 9.83 -19.11
N ASP A 250 -2.31 9.91 -18.61
CA ASP A 250 -3.25 11.01 -18.86
C ASP A 250 -3.40 11.95 -17.65
N ALA A 251 -2.57 11.77 -16.61
CA ALA A 251 -2.62 12.56 -15.39
C ALA A 251 -2.24 14.04 -15.63
N PRO A 252 -2.82 14.99 -14.89
CA PRO A 252 -2.45 16.40 -14.96
C PRO A 252 -1.05 16.64 -14.36
N ASP A 253 -0.46 17.81 -14.69
CA ASP A 253 0.88 18.20 -14.17
C ASP A 253 0.94 18.22 -12.64
N SER A 254 -0.18 18.54 -11.98
CA SER A 254 -0.29 18.52 -10.51
C SER A 254 -0.10 17.11 -9.90
N ALA A 255 -0.41 16.06 -10.65
CA ALA A 255 -0.16 14.68 -10.22
C ALA A 255 1.34 14.36 -10.20
N GLN A 256 2.10 14.84 -11.19
CA GLN A 256 3.55 14.69 -11.20
C GLN A 256 4.19 15.50 -10.07
N ALA A 257 3.73 16.73 -9.84
CA ALA A 257 4.20 17.55 -8.73
C ALA A 257 3.95 16.86 -7.37
N PHE A 258 2.80 16.21 -7.20
CA PHE A 258 2.53 15.43 -6.02
C PHE A 258 3.45 14.20 -5.91
N LEU A 259 3.66 13.45 -7.00
CA LEU A 259 4.57 12.32 -7.00
C LEU A 259 6.01 12.73 -6.62
N ASP A 260 6.49 13.86 -7.17
CA ASP A 260 7.80 14.39 -6.85
C ASP A 260 7.89 14.82 -5.36
N PHE A 261 6.81 15.37 -4.81
CA PHE A 261 6.73 15.74 -3.40
C PHE A 261 6.85 14.51 -2.48
N LEU A 262 6.30 13.36 -2.84
CA LEU A 262 6.32 12.16 -1.99
C LEU A 262 7.74 11.70 -1.62
N THR A 263 8.76 12.05 -2.42
CA THR A 263 10.16 11.72 -2.15
C THR A 263 10.96 12.88 -1.56
N THR A 264 10.30 13.97 -1.14
CA THR A 264 10.97 15.03 -0.38
C THR A 264 11.21 14.61 1.07
N PRO A 265 12.22 15.17 1.76
CA PRO A 265 12.44 14.89 3.19
C PRO A 265 11.23 15.19 4.07
N GLU A 266 10.44 16.22 3.73
CA GLU A 266 9.24 16.63 4.45
C GLU A 266 8.15 15.53 4.37
N ALA A 267 7.78 15.08 3.16
CA ALA A 267 6.81 14.00 2.98
C ALA A 267 7.28 12.69 3.60
N GLN A 268 8.59 12.42 3.53
CA GLN A 268 9.17 11.22 4.14
C GLN A 268 9.17 11.28 5.67
N ALA A 269 9.23 12.46 6.28
CA ALA A 269 9.05 12.62 7.72
C ALA A 269 7.59 12.32 8.14
N ASP A 270 6.59 12.73 7.34
CA ASP A 270 5.18 12.40 7.57
C ASP A 270 4.91 10.89 7.44
N TYR A 271 5.48 10.25 6.42
CA TYR A 271 5.42 8.79 6.30
C TYR A 271 6.11 8.09 7.49
N ALA A 272 7.24 8.63 7.97
CA ALA A 272 7.94 8.07 9.12
C ALA A 272 7.10 8.13 10.40
N GLN A 273 6.32 9.18 10.62
CA GLN A 273 5.37 9.26 11.74
C GLN A 273 4.33 8.14 11.70
N SER A 274 3.98 7.66 10.50
CA SER A 274 3.09 6.52 10.29
C SER A 274 3.82 5.17 10.28
N GLY A 275 5.11 5.14 10.65
CA GLY A 275 5.92 3.94 10.78
C GLY A 275 6.60 3.46 9.52
N PHE A 276 6.54 4.20 8.41
CA PHE A 276 7.29 3.85 7.20
C PHE A 276 8.76 4.24 7.32
N ARG A 277 9.65 3.39 6.81
CA ARG A 277 11.08 3.68 6.71
C ARG A 277 11.32 4.64 5.55
N PRO A 278 12.06 5.74 5.75
CA PRO A 278 12.38 6.67 4.66
C PRO A 278 13.12 6.00 3.50
N VAL A 279 12.81 6.44 2.28
CA VAL A 279 13.45 5.98 1.04
C VAL A 279 14.51 6.96 0.51
N VAL A 280 14.66 8.12 1.14
CA VAL A 280 15.65 9.15 0.79
C VAL A 280 16.51 9.52 2.01
N ASP A 281 17.69 10.05 1.75
CA ASP A 281 18.57 10.58 2.76
C ASP A 281 18.13 11.98 3.24
N GLY A 282 18.61 12.40 4.42
CA GLY A 282 18.43 13.76 4.93
C GLY A 282 17.08 14.03 5.57
N VAL A 283 16.28 13.02 5.82
CA VAL A 283 15.03 13.13 6.58
C VAL A 283 15.34 13.41 8.05
N ASP A 284 14.75 14.47 8.59
CA ASP A 284 14.78 14.75 10.04
C ASP A 284 13.72 13.85 10.71
N LEU A 285 14.16 12.66 11.14
CA LEU A 285 13.25 11.65 11.68
C LEU A 285 12.59 12.15 12.97
N PRO A 286 11.25 12.18 13.02
CA PRO A 286 10.52 12.48 14.25
C PRO A 286 10.65 11.31 15.25
N GLU A 287 10.31 11.55 16.51
CA GLU A 287 9.96 10.45 17.41
C GLU A 287 8.69 9.75 16.87
N VAL A 288 8.76 8.43 16.72
CA VAL A 288 7.66 7.62 16.17
C VAL A 288 6.96 6.90 17.33
N GLU A 289 5.84 7.46 17.77
CA GLU A 289 5.02 6.80 18.79
C GLU A 289 4.58 5.41 18.29
N GLY A 290 4.53 4.43 19.17
CA GLY A 290 4.19 3.04 18.81
C GLY A 290 5.36 2.21 18.29
N ALA A 291 6.50 2.82 17.94
CA ALA A 291 7.73 2.08 17.66
C ALA A 291 8.31 1.46 18.95
N ASN A 292 9.05 0.35 18.82
CA ASN A 292 9.71 -0.31 19.95
C ASN A 292 10.70 0.64 20.68
N ASP A 293 11.35 1.51 19.95
CA ASP A 293 12.09 2.66 20.46
C ASP A 293 11.67 3.88 19.63
N PRO A 294 10.85 4.79 20.20
CA PRO A 294 10.42 5.97 19.45
C PRO A 294 11.53 6.89 18.99
N ALA A 295 12.69 6.90 19.66
CA ALA A 295 13.83 7.75 19.32
C ALA A 295 14.77 7.09 18.28
N ASP A 296 14.71 5.76 18.12
CA ASP A 296 15.37 4.99 17.06
C ASP A 296 14.37 4.00 16.45
N PRO A 297 13.36 4.51 15.71
CA PRO A 297 12.19 3.72 15.32
C PRO A 297 12.50 2.62 14.32
N PHE A 298 13.57 2.75 13.54
CA PHE A 298 13.85 1.91 12.38
C PHE A 298 15.23 1.24 12.43
N PRO A 299 15.56 0.47 13.47
CA PRO A 299 16.86 -0.20 13.55
C PRO A 299 17.02 -1.15 12.34
N THR A 300 18.26 -1.23 11.83
CA THR A 300 18.57 -2.13 10.73
C THR A 300 18.56 -3.58 11.22
N PRO A 301 17.76 -4.49 10.62
CA PRO A 301 17.80 -5.90 10.94
C PRO A 301 19.17 -6.52 10.69
N SER A 302 19.51 -7.58 11.42
CA SER A 302 20.80 -8.28 11.30
C SER A 302 21.04 -8.81 9.89
N THR A 303 19.98 -9.29 9.25
CA THR A 303 19.95 -9.70 7.84
C THR A 303 18.72 -9.11 7.15
N LEU A 304 18.94 -8.30 6.13
CA LEU A 304 17.90 -7.70 5.33
C LEU A 304 17.97 -8.26 3.91
N TYR A 305 16.98 -9.10 3.56
CA TYR A 305 16.81 -9.62 2.21
C TYR A 305 16.11 -8.59 1.33
N THR A 306 16.35 -8.69 0.03
CA THR A 306 15.64 -7.90 -0.99
C THR A 306 15.15 -8.79 -2.12
N VAL A 307 14.10 -8.40 -2.83
CA VAL A 307 13.60 -9.18 -3.95
C VAL A 307 14.61 -9.24 -5.08
N ASP A 308 15.28 -8.14 -5.37
CA ASP A 308 16.27 -8.07 -6.45
C ASP A 308 17.48 -8.98 -6.20
N LYS A 309 18.04 -8.96 -5.00
CA LYS A 309 19.26 -9.70 -4.68
C LYS A 309 18.98 -11.17 -4.41
N ASP A 310 17.91 -11.47 -3.67
CA ASP A 310 17.71 -12.80 -3.09
C ASP A 310 16.72 -13.64 -3.90
N PHE A 311 15.95 -13.01 -4.82
CA PHE A 311 14.95 -13.67 -5.65
C PHE A 311 15.09 -13.39 -7.15
N GLY A 312 16.09 -12.59 -7.58
CA GLY A 312 16.34 -12.27 -8.99
C GLY A 312 15.40 -11.20 -9.57
N GLY A 313 14.73 -10.45 -8.70
CA GLY A 313 13.74 -9.43 -9.07
C GLY A 313 12.31 -9.95 -9.12
N TRP A 314 11.36 -9.03 -9.20
CA TRP A 314 9.94 -9.35 -9.13
C TRP A 314 9.46 -10.25 -10.27
N ALA A 315 10.00 -10.13 -11.48
CA ALA A 315 9.59 -10.97 -12.60
C ALA A 315 9.88 -12.46 -12.35
N GLU A 316 11.05 -12.77 -11.77
CA GLU A 316 11.43 -14.15 -11.41
C GLU A 316 10.68 -14.61 -10.16
N ALA A 317 10.55 -13.76 -9.16
CA ALA A 317 9.82 -14.05 -7.93
C ALA A 317 8.33 -14.37 -8.23
N ASP A 318 7.65 -13.53 -9.00
CA ASP A 318 6.24 -13.71 -9.32
C ASP A 318 6.02 -15.01 -10.12
N ALA A 319 6.82 -15.25 -11.14
CA ALA A 319 6.76 -16.46 -11.96
C ALA A 319 7.03 -17.75 -11.16
N LYS A 320 8.00 -17.72 -10.21
CA LYS A 320 8.36 -18.89 -9.39
C LYS A 320 7.34 -19.14 -8.29
N PHE A 321 6.88 -18.10 -7.61
CA PHE A 321 6.13 -18.24 -6.37
C PHE A 321 4.62 -18.03 -6.54
N PHE A 322 4.18 -17.09 -7.40
CA PHE A 322 2.82 -16.59 -7.40
C PHE A 322 2.04 -16.81 -8.69
N ASP A 323 2.63 -17.41 -9.74
CA ASP A 323 1.90 -17.79 -10.94
C ASP A 323 0.73 -18.72 -10.56
N ASP A 324 -0.50 -18.39 -10.94
CA ASP A 324 -1.72 -19.08 -10.52
C ASP A 324 -1.71 -20.58 -10.85
N ALA A 325 -1.08 -20.97 -11.97
CA ALA A 325 -1.07 -22.36 -12.44
C ALA A 325 0.17 -23.15 -11.99
N LYS A 326 1.31 -22.47 -11.84
CA LYS A 326 2.62 -23.12 -11.69
C LYS A 326 3.36 -22.69 -10.43
N GLY A 327 2.94 -21.58 -9.79
CA GLY A 327 3.58 -21.01 -8.61
C GLY A 327 3.68 -22.02 -7.46
N ILE A 328 4.70 -21.84 -6.65
CA ILE A 328 4.94 -22.67 -5.47
C ILE A 328 3.82 -22.43 -4.44
N ILE A 329 3.48 -21.17 -4.20
CA ILE A 329 2.55 -20.77 -3.14
C ILE A 329 1.12 -21.28 -3.41
N PRO A 330 0.49 -21.09 -4.59
CA PRO A 330 -0.82 -21.65 -4.87
C PRO A 330 -0.86 -23.19 -4.71
N LYS A 331 0.20 -23.88 -5.13
CA LYS A 331 0.28 -25.34 -4.96
C LYS A 331 0.35 -25.78 -3.49
N LEU A 332 1.08 -25.04 -2.66
CA LEU A 332 1.18 -25.34 -1.23
C LEU A 332 -0.12 -25.00 -0.50
N GLN A 333 -0.79 -23.90 -0.89
CA GLN A 333 -2.12 -23.54 -0.37
C GLN A 333 -3.15 -24.64 -0.70
N ALA A 334 -3.23 -25.07 -1.96
CA ALA A 334 -4.11 -26.18 -2.37
C ALA A 334 -3.82 -27.47 -1.61
N LYS A 335 -2.52 -27.78 -1.37
CA LYS A 335 -2.10 -28.96 -0.60
C LYS A 335 -2.49 -28.90 0.88
N THR A 336 -2.49 -27.73 1.47
CA THR A 336 -2.79 -27.52 2.90
C THR A 336 -4.26 -27.19 3.17
N GLY A 337 -5.02 -26.86 2.12
CA GLY A 337 -6.41 -26.41 2.26
C GLY A 337 -6.53 -25.00 2.83
N THR A 338 -5.49 -24.18 2.65
CA THR A 338 -5.44 -22.77 3.08
C THR A 338 -5.65 -21.82 1.90
N GLU A 339 -6.56 -22.17 0.99
CA GLU A 339 -7.02 -21.27 -0.07
C GLU A 339 -7.90 -20.21 0.58
N GLY A 340 -7.66 -18.91 0.25
CA GLY A 340 -8.52 -17.83 0.72
C GLY A 340 -9.95 -18.00 0.17
N GLU A 341 -10.93 -17.44 0.85
CA GLU A 341 -12.28 -17.33 0.29
C GLU A 341 -12.20 -16.42 -0.95
N GLU A 342 -12.80 -16.86 -2.07
CA GLU A 342 -12.92 -16.09 -3.33
C GLU A 342 -13.87 -14.89 -3.17
#